data_c75539f1798bce2d54d31246a330e3f6
#
_entry.id   c75539f1798bce2d54d31246a330e3f6
#
_cell.length_a   1.000
_cell.length_b   1.000
_cell.length_c   1.000
_cell.angle_alpha   90.00
_cell.angle_beta   90.00
_cell.angle_gamma   90.00
#
_symmetry.space_group_name_H-M   'P 1'
#
loop_
_entity.id
_entity.type
_entity.pdbx_description
1 polymer ?
#
loop_
_entity_poly.entity_id
_entity_poly.type
_entity_poly.pdbx_seq_one_letter_code
_entity_poly.pdbx_strand_id
1 'polypeptide(L)'
;MITRANTLIVPVKTGTYDGFRVEARDPADGSVKWMLPTDYSVPQSGWGPPFGIALTPQNRLCFVGAGGTVYFRDTPDAATPPPAVQVAFYGLANYQANAAALNGSVRVSTPIMSDRYGNVLFGFQVIGATTPSLQSGIARIAEDGTGSWISASAASNDAAITQVPLNCAPALSNDQSTLYFATSSGSFTGSYLVALDSRTLAPLSRVRLKDAATPGNDALLPDLGTSSPTIGPDGDVYFGVLESPFGSNNLRGWLLHFDAALSQTKIPAAFGWDDTVSIVPAEKPARP
;
A
#
# COMPACT_ATOMS: atom_id res chain seq x y z
N MET A 1 -0.17 -16.13 0.96
CA MET A 1 0.66 -16.20 -0.28
C MET A 1 1.23 -17.58 -0.44
N ILE A 2 1.60 -17.97 -1.67
CA ILE A 2 2.22 -19.26 -1.94
C ILE A 2 3.59 -18.99 -2.59
N THR A 3 4.63 -19.61 -2.06
CA THR A 3 5.99 -19.52 -2.59
C THR A 3 6.16 -20.37 -3.85
N ARG A 4 7.31 -20.26 -4.51
CA ARG A 4 7.62 -21.08 -5.71
C ARG A 4 7.70 -22.58 -5.42
N ALA A 5 8.11 -22.97 -4.21
CA ALA A 5 8.15 -24.37 -3.78
C ALA A 5 6.87 -24.81 -3.07
N ASN A 6 5.77 -24.10 -3.32
CA ASN A 6 4.43 -24.43 -2.81
C ASN A 6 4.31 -24.41 -1.26
N THR A 7 5.06 -23.52 -0.58
CA THR A 7 4.86 -23.25 0.84
C THR A 7 3.82 -22.14 1.02
N LEU A 8 2.84 -22.35 1.89
CA LEU A 8 1.84 -21.34 2.22
C LEU A 8 2.40 -20.40 3.30
N ILE A 9 2.52 -19.10 2.97
CA ILE A 9 2.93 -18.05 3.93
C ILE A 9 1.70 -17.29 4.40
N VAL A 10 1.49 -17.26 5.73
CA VAL A 10 0.31 -16.69 6.36
C VAL A 10 0.71 -15.70 7.45
N PRO A 11 0.23 -14.44 7.40
CA PRO A 11 0.30 -13.54 8.55
C PRO A 11 -0.76 -13.97 9.57
N VAL A 12 -0.38 -14.12 10.82
CA VAL A 12 -1.26 -14.52 11.91
C VAL A 12 -1.25 -13.46 12.99
N LYS A 13 -2.42 -12.90 13.29
CA LYS A 13 -2.59 -11.97 14.40
C LYS A 13 -2.54 -12.74 15.73
N THR A 14 -1.76 -12.26 16.68
CA THR A 14 -1.47 -12.99 17.92
C THR A 14 -2.47 -12.72 19.06
N GLY A 15 -3.24 -11.64 18.97
CA GLY A 15 -4.28 -11.29 19.93
C GLY A 15 -4.98 -9.99 19.51
N THR A 16 -5.93 -9.51 20.31
CA THR A 16 -6.76 -8.35 19.96
C THR A 16 -5.93 -7.07 19.79
N TYR A 17 -4.98 -6.83 20.68
CA TYR A 17 -4.11 -5.66 20.68
C TYR A 17 -2.63 -6.02 20.52
N ASP A 18 -2.34 -7.29 20.32
CA ASP A 18 -0.99 -7.79 20.07
C ASP A 18 -0.57 -7.60 18.61
N GLY A 19 0.68 -7.94 18.32
CA GLY A 19 1.25 -7.86 16.99
C GLY A 19 0.86 -9.04 16.08
N PHE A 20 1.79 -9.35 15.22
CA PHE A 20 1.66 -10.42 14.25
C PHE A 20 2.85 -11.36 14.30
N ARG A 21 2.66 -12.57 13.81
CA ARG A 21 3.72 -13.47 13.40
C ARG A 21 3.48 -13.92 11.96
N VAL A 22 4.52 -14.32 11.30
CA VAL A 22 4.46 -14.93 9.97
C VAL A 22 4.68 -16.43 10.13
N GLU A 23 3.82 -17.23 9.52
CA GLU A 23 3.92 -18.69 9.52
C GLU A 23 4.12 -19.20 8.09
N ALA A 24 5.02 -20.18 7.95
CA ALA A 24 5.07 -21.03 6.76
C ALA A 24 4.36 -22.34 7.08
N ARG A 25 3.46 -22.73 6.21
CA ARG A 25 2.63 -23.93 6.38
C ARG A 25 2.75 -24.85 5.17
N ASP A 26 2.60 -26.12 5.42
CA ASP A 26 2.43 -27.10 4.37
C ASP A 26 1.03 -26.93 3.74
N PRO A 27 0.89 -26.78 2.43
CA PRO A 27 -0.40 -26.60 1.79
C PRO A 27 -1.26 -27.89 1.77
N ALA A 28 -0.65 -29.05 1.99
CA ALA A 28 -1.37 -30.33 1.94
C ALA A 28 -2.22 -30.57 3.20
N ASP A 29 -1.69 -30.17 4.37
CA ASP A 29 -2.35 -30.44 5.66
C ASP A 29 -2.42 -29.23 6.60
N GLY A 30 -1.84 -28.10 6.20
CA GLY A 30 -1.81 -26.87 6.99
C GLY A 30 -0.81 -26.90 8.17
N SER A 31 0.01 -27.93 8.30
CA SER A 31 1.00 -28.04 9.38
C SER A 31 2.04 -26.90 9.30
N VAL A 32 2.48 -26.43 10.46
CA VAL A 32 3.44 -25.33 10.54
C VAL A 32 4.85 -25.86 10.28
N LYS A 33 5.50 -25.35 9.22
CA LYS A 33 6.91 -25.61 8.90
C LYS A 33 7.85 -24.76 9.76
N TRP A 34 7.56 -23.48 9.86
CA TRP A 34 8.24 -22.53 10.73
C TRP A 34 7.33 -21.37 11.10
N MET A 35 7.66 -20.65 12.17
CA MET A 35 7.02 -19.41 12.55
C MET A 35 8.06 -18.35 12.91
N LEU A 36 7.73 -17.08 12.67
CA LEU A 36 8.57 -15.93 12.98
C LEU A 36 7.71 -14.87 13.65
N PRO A 37 7.94 -14.55 14.94
CA PRO A 37 7.32 -13.39 15.56
C PRO A 37 7.85 -12.12 14.92
N THR A 38 7.00 -11.07 14.85
CA THR A 38 7.38 -9.76 14.36
C THR A 38 7.37 -8.74 15.49
N ASP A 39 8.09 -7.64 15.32
CA ASP A 39 8.07 -6.51 16.24
C ASP A 39 6.98 -5.47 15.88
N TYR A 40 6.19 -5.72 14.84
CA TYR A 40 5.07 -4.87 14.48
C TYR A 40 4.02 -4.86 15.58
N SER A 41 3.67 -3.67 16.06
CA SER A 41 2.60 -3.46 17.02
C SER A 41 1.38 -2.84 16.36
N VAL A 42 0.19 -3.32 16.73
CA VAL A 42 -1.08 -2.78 16.25
C VAL A 42 -1.32 -1.41 16.90
N PRO A 43 -1.58 -0.34 16.13
CA PRO A 43 -2.04 0.91 16.70
C PRO A 43 -3.33 0.69 17.49
N GLN A 44 -3.43 1.29 18.69
CA GLN A 44 -4.59 1.10 19.58
C GLN A 44 -5.89 1.71 19.05
N SER A 45 -5.82 2.61 18.06
CA SER A 45 -6.99 3.24 17.46
C SER A 45 -7.06 2.87 15.99
N GLY A 46 -8.16 2.29 15.59
CA GLY A 46 -8.48 2.15 14.18
C GLY A 46 -8.76 0.73 13.72
N TRP A 47 -9.28 0.67 12.58
CA TRP A 47 -9.60 -0.49 11.77
C TRP A 47 -8.35 -1.25 11.37
N GLY A 48 -8.56 -2.47 10.97
CA GLY A 48 -7.65 -3.45 10.43
C GLY A 48 -6.21 -2.98 10.22
N PRO A 49 -5.28 -3.49 10.99
CA PRO A 49 -3.89 -3.08 10.89
C PRO A 49 -3.36 -3.35 9.48
N PRO A 50 -2.61 -2.44 8.89
CA PRO A 50 -2.02 -2.62 7.57
C PRO A 50 -0.79 -3.55 7.64
N PHE A 51 -0.93 -4.71 8.30
CA PHE A 51 0.13 -5.70 8.31
C PHE A 51 0.11 -6.49 7.00
N GLY A 52 1.04 -6.16 6.11
CA GLY A 52 1.21 -6.79 4.82
C GLY A 52 2.44 -7.70 4.76
N ILE A 53 2.33 -8.74 3.95
CA ILE A 53 3.45 -9.56 3.50
C ILE A 53 3.51 -9.50 1.98
N ALA A 54 4.71 -9.62 1.41
CA ALA A 54 4.92 -9.74 -0.02
C ALA A 54 5.96 -10.82 -0.33
N LEU A 55 5.87 -11.44 -1.49
CA LEU A 55 6.92 -12.27 -2.05
C LEU A 55 7.49 -11.56 -3.26
N THR A 56 8.80 -11.37 -3.27
CA THR A 56 9.47 -10.84 -4.45
C THR A 56 9.55 -11.89 -5.56
N PRO A 57 9.76 -11.49 -6.82
CA PRO A 57 10.00 -12.45 -7.90
C PRO A 57 11.19 -13.38 -7.68
N GLN A 58 12.12 -13.00 -6.81
CA GLN A 58 13.26 -13.84 -6.39
C GLN A 58 12.89 -14.83 -5.27
N ASN A 59 11.59 -14.93 -4.92
CA ASN A 59 11.08 -15.75 -3.83
C ASN A 59 11.64 -15.34 -2.45
N ARG A 60 11.85 -14.06 -2.26
CA ARG A 60 12.24 -13.45 -1.00
C ARG A 60 10.98 -12.97 -0.27
N LEU A 61 10.78 -13.39 0.97
CA LEU A 61 9.66 -12.95 1.79
C LEU A 61 9.94 -11.55 2.35
N CYS A 62 8.96 -10.67 2.26
CA CYS A 62 9.00 -9.34 2.83
C CYS A 62 7.78 -9.14 3.76
N PHE A 63 7.97 -8.50 4.93
CA PHE A 63 6.91 -8.17 5.86
C PHE A 63 7.25 -6.92 6.67
N VAL A 64 6.21 -6.23 7.15
CA VAL A 64 6.36 -4.97 7.88
C VAL A 64 6.83 -5.20 9.32
N GLY A 65 7.62 -4.25 9.84
CA GLY A 65 8.11 -4.18 11.21
C GLY A 65 7.74 -2.87 11.91
N ALA A 66 8.21 -2.74 13.13
CA ALA A 66 8.03 -1.53 13.93
C ALA A 66 8.77 -0.32 13.32
N GLY A 67 8.32 0.90 13.63
CA GLY A 67 8.97 2.12 13.20
C GLY A 67 9.01 2.37 11.69
N GLY A 68 8.09 1.78 10.92
CA GLY A 68 8.09 1.89 9.46
C GLY A 68 9.18 1.04 8.78
N THR A 69 9.79 0.11 9.49
CA THR A 69 10.78 -0.83 8.95
C THR A 69 10.12 -1.98 8.19
N VAL A 70 10.91 -2.66 7.40
CA VAL A 70 10.52 -3.86 6.64
C VAL A 70 11.59 -4.92 6.85
N TYR A 71 11.17 -6.17 6.97
CA TYR A 71 12.05 -7.32 7.08
C TYR A 71 12.05 -8.11 5.77
N PHE A 72 13.22 -8.54 5.37
CA PHE A 72 13.40 -9.48 4.28
C PHE A 72 13.91 -10.82 4.80
N ARG A 73 13.34 -11.90 4.31
CA ARG A 73 13.75 -13.26 4.63
C ARG A 73 13.96 -14.06 3.35
N ASP A 74 15.21 -14.43 3.14
CA ASP A 74 15.60 -15.27 2.01
C ASP A 74 15.16 -16.73 2.21
N THR A 75 15.01 -17.45 1.12
CA THR A 75 14.70 -18.89 1.11
C THR A 75 13.55 -19.29 2.07
N PRO A 76 12.36 -18.66 1.97
CA PRO A 76 11.24 -18.94 2.89
C PRO A 76 10.76 -20.41 2.85
N ASP A 77 11.14 -21.15 1.83
CA ASP A 77 10.82 -22.57 1.64
C ASP A 77 11.72 -23.53 2.41
N ALA A 78 12.87 -23.07 2.90
CA ALA A 78 13.80 -23.91 3.66
C ALA A 78 13.15 -24.35 5.00
N ALA A 79 13.48 -25.55 5.45
CA ALA A 79 13.02 -26.03 6.76
C ALA A 79 13.55 -25.13 7.91
N THR A 80 14.74 -24.58 7.74
CA THR A 80 15.35 -23.61 8.66
C THR A 80 15.84 -22.41 7.83
N PRO A 81 14.95 -21.45 7.51
CA PRO A 81 15.35 -20.26 6.77
C PRO A 81 16.32 -19.40 7.57
N PRO A 82 17.21 -18.62 6.92
CA PRO A 82 18.09 -17.68 7.62
C PRO A 82 17.28 -16.63 8.38
N PRO A 83 17.89 -15.93 9.36
CA PRO A 83 17.24 -14.81 10.04
C PRO A 83 16.75 -13.76 9.05
N ALA A 84 15.64 -13.12 9.39
CA ALA A 84 15.15 -11.99 8.60
C ALA A 84 16.06 -10.76 8.81
N VAL A 85 16.30 -10.01 7.73
CA VAL A 85 17.13 -8.80 7.72
C VAL A 85 16.22 -7.58 7.77
N GLN A 86 16.41 -6.72 8.77
CA GLN A 86 15.66 -5.48 8.93
C GLN A 86 16.24 -4.37 8.04
N VAL A 87 15.36 -3.61 7.39
CA VAL A 87 15.68 -2.45 6.56
C VAL A 87 14.74 -1.31 6.90
N ALA A 88 15.21 -0.08 6.87
CA ALA A 88 14.40 1.12 7.02
C ALA A 88 14.54 2.00 5.76
N PHE A 89 13.43 2.46 5.19
CA PHE A 89 13.44 3.30 3.99
C PHE A 89 14.14 4.65 4.20
N TYR A 90 14.26 5.09 5.45
CA TYR A 90 14.99 6.30 5.87
C TYR A 90 16.39 6.00 6.44
N GLY A 91 16.87 4.77 6.28
CA GLY A 91 18.19 4.30 6.72
C GLY A 91 18.15 3.56 8.07
N LEU A 92 18.67 2.34 8.09
CA LEU A 92 18.65 1.46 9.28
C LEU A 92 19.42 2.08 10.47
N ALA A 93 20.52 2.78 10.23
CA ALA A 93 21.28 3.47 11.29
C ALA A 93 20.44 4.56 11.99
N ASN A 94 19.62 5.29 11.23
CA ASN A 94 18.70 6.28 11.79
C ASN A 94 17.63 5.62 12.66
N TYR A 95 17.10 4.48 12.22
CA TYR A 95 16.17 3.69 13.01
C TYR A 95 16.81 3.22 14.32
N GLN A 96 17.96 2.58 14.24
CA GLN A 96 18.66 2.03 15.42
C GLN A 96 18.99 3.09 16.46
N ALA A 97 19.38 4.29 16.02
CA ALA A 97 19.66 5.41 16.91
C ALA A 97 18.41 5.98 17.63
N ASN A 98 17.22 5.78 17.07
CA ASN A 98 15.98 6.43 17.53
C ASN A 98 14.80 5.46 17.64
N ALA A 99 15.03 4.15 17.73
CA ALA A 99 14.01 3.10 17.59
C ALA A 99 12.81 3.32 18.53
N ALA A 100 13.03 3.66 19.80
CA ALA A 100 11.96 3.86 20.78
C ALA A 100 10.96 4.96 20.36
N ALA A 101 11.46 6.08 19.82
CA ALA A 101 10.62 7.17 19.34
C ALA A 101 9.95 6.82 18.01
N LEU A 102 10.70 6.22 17.07
CA LEU A 102 10.22 5.88 15.74
C LEU A 102 9.16 4.79 15.78
N ASN A 103 9.23 3.82 16.69
CA ASN A 103 8.22 2.78 16.87
C ASN A 103 6.83 3.35 17.24
N GLY A 104 6.81 4.47 17.96
CA GLY A 104 5.57 5.17 18.30
C GLY A 104 5.08 6.15 17.23
N SER A 105 5.97 6.57 16.32
CA SER A 105 5.71 7.72 15.43
C SER A 105 5.60 7.34 13.95
N VAL A 106 6.24 6.27 13.50
CA VAL A 106 6.28 5.88 12.09
C VAL A 106 5.72 4.48 11.90
N ARG A 107 4.81 4.33 10.94
CA ARG A 107 4.23 3.02 10.61
C ARG A 107 4.03 2.87 9.11
N VAL A 108 4.22 1.68 8.60
CA VAL A 108 3.70 1.30 7.28
C VAL A 108 2.18 1.34 7.34
N SER A 109 1.54 2.08 6.44
CA SER A 109 0.10 2.37 6.50
C SER A 109 -0.71 1.67 5.41
N THR A 110 -0.04 1.05 4.44
CA THR A 110 -0.68 0.32 3.34
C THR A 110 -0.15 -1.10 3.25
N PRO A 111 -0.87 -2.01 2.56
CA PRO A 111 -0.24 -3.24 2.11
C PRO A 111 1.04 -2.95 1.34
N ILE A 112 2.04 -3.81 1.50
CA ILE A 112 3.31 -3.72 0.75
C ILE A 112 3.19 -4.50 -0.55
N MET A 113 3.83 -4.00 -1.61
CA MET A 113 3.91 -4.72 -2.88
C MET A 113 5.36 -4.83 -3.35
N SER A 114 5.65 -5.81 -4.18
CA SER A 114 6.94 -5.96 -4.83
C SER A 114 6.81 -5.79 -6.35
N ASP A 115 7.76 -5.12 -6.96
CA ASP A 115 7.90 -5.06 -8.40
C ASP A 115 8.67 -6.28 -8.96
N ARG A 116 8.79 -6.37 -10.29
CA ARG A 116 9.51 -7.46 -10.96
C ARG A 116 11.02 -7.50 -10.68
N TYR A 117 11.57 -6.41 -10.15
CA TYR A 117 12.99 -6.30 -9.82
C TYR A 117 13.28 -6.65 -8.36
N GLY A 118 12.25 -6.90 -7.55
CA GLY A 118 12.38 -7.20 -6.12
C GLY A 118 12.39 -5.98 -5.22
N ASN A 119 12.13 -4.78 -5.77
CA ASN A 119 11.91 -3.61 -4.94
C ASN A 119 10.56 -3.71 -4.22
N VAL A 120 10.45 -3.07 -3.06
CA VAL A 120 9.25 -3.05 -2.24
C VAL A 120 8.74 -1.61 -2.11
N LEU A 121 7.43 -1.44 -2.31
CA LEU A 121 6.74 -0.16 -2.39
C LEU A 121 5.57 -0.14 -1.42
N PHE A 122 5.40 0.95 -0.68
CA PHE A 122 4.33 1.10 0.31
C PHE A 122 4.10 2.55 0.72
N GLY A 123 2.93 2.81 1.29
CA GLY A 123 2.64 4.06 2.00
C GLY A 123 3.01 3.96 3.47
N PHE A 124 3.41 5.07 4.06
CA PHE A 124 3.70 5.17 5.49
C PHE A 124 3.11 6.44 6.09
N GLN A 125 2.77 6.36 7.38
CA GLN A 125 2.30 7.50 8.17
C GLN A 125 3.31 7.86 9.25
N VAL A 126 3.39 9.16 9.51
CA VAL A 126 4.20 9.77 10.57
C VAL A 126 3.29 10.55 11.51
N ILE A 127 3.39 10.28 12.81
CA ILE A 127 2.62 10.95 13.85
C ILE A 127 3.60 11.74 14.72
N GLY A 128 3.47 13.06 14.70
CA GLY A 128 4.36 13.95 15.46
C GLY A 128 5.73 14.15 14.80
N ALA A 129 6.65 14.74 15.55
CA ALA A 129 8.01 15.04 15.10
C ALA A 129 8.91 13.80 15.21
N THR A 130 9.79 13.61 14.24
CA THR A 130 10.73 12.48 14.20
C THR A 130 12.17 12.94 13.96
N THR A 131 13.11 12.08 14.32
CA THR A 131 14.52 12.19 13.96
C THR A 131 14.94 10.89 13.26
N PRO A 132 15.31 10.92 11.96
CA PRO A 132 15.32 12.10 11.07
C PRO A 132 13.91 12.68 10.86
N SER A 133 13.84 13.93 10.40
CA SER A 133 12.56 14.59 10.10
C SER A 133 11.89 13.89 8.94
N LEU A 134 10.78 13.20 9.21
CA LEU A 134 9.97 12.49 8.22
C LEU A 134 8.59 13.14 8.11
N GLN A 135 7.94 12.93 6.98
CA GLN A 135 6.54 13.28 6.71
C GLN A 135 5.87 12.07 6.09
N SER A 136 4.58 11.87 6.39
CA SER A 136 3.80 10.76 5.79
C SER A 136 3.89 10.79 4.27
N GLY A 137 3.99 9.63 3.65
CA GLY A 137 4.20 9.57 2.21
C GLY A 137 4.37 8.16 1.66
N ILE A 138 5.12 8.07 0.59
CA ILE A 138 5.37 6.87 -0.19
C ILE A 138 6.84 6.51 -0.08
N ALA A 139 7.12 5.25 0.23
CA ALA A 139 8.46 4.71 0.37
C ALA A 139 8.72 3.59 -0.65
N ARG A 140 9.99 3.49 -1.02
CA ARG A 140 10.55 2.41 -1.81
C ARG A 140 11.79 1.87 -1.11
N ILE A 141 11.90 0.56 -1.03
CA ILE A 141 13.12 -0.15 -0.65
C ILE A 141 13.58 -0.95 -1.87
N ALA A 142 14.76 -0.66 -2.37
CA ALA A 142 15.36 -1.39 -3.49
C ALA A 142 15.72 -2.82 -3.07
N GLU A 143 15.93 -3.69 -4.03
CA GLU A 143 16.31 -5.09 -3.81
C GLU A 143 17.60 -5.21 -2.97
N ASP A 144 18.54 -4.27 -3.12
CA ASP A 144 19.78 -4.17 -2.33
C ASP A 144 19.58 -3.61 -0.91
N GLY A 145 18.36 -3.23 -0.53
CA GLY A 145 18.02 -2.62 0.76
C GLY A 145 18.13 -1.10 0.80
N THR A 146 18.51 -0.43 -0.30
CA THR A 146 18.55 1.04 -0.35
C THR A 146 17.15 1.62 -0.29
N GLY A 147 16.90 2.49 0.71
CA GLY A 147 15.62 3.16 0.91
C GLY A 147 15.54 4.52 0.23
N SER A 148 14.36 4.88 -0.24
CA SER A 148 13.99 6.21 -0.70
C SER A 148 12.52 6.50 -0.38
N TRP A 149 12.15 7.78 -0.33
CA TRP A 149 10.78 8.17 -0.05
C TRP A 149 10.45 9.58 -0.57
N ILE A 150 9.17 9.86 -0.70
CA ILE A 150 8.62 11.18 -1.02
C ILE A 150 7.43 11.45 -0.10
N SER A 151 7.29 12.69 0.39
CA SER A 151 6.11 13.06 1.19
C SER A 151 4.84 13.08 0.34
N ALA A 152 3.68 12.83 0.96
CA ALA A 152 2.38 12.93 0.30
C ALA A 152 2.15 14.34 -0.28
N SER A 153 2.58 15.39 0.42
CA SER A 153 2.50 16.77 -0.04
C SER A 153 3.34 17.03 -1.30
N ALA A 154 4.59 16.53 -1.33
CA ALA A 154 5.46 16.67 -2.49
C ALA A 154 4.95 15.85 -3.68
N ALA A 155 4.49 14.61 -3.46
CA ALA A 155 3.91 13.77 -4.49
C ALA A 155 2.67 14.39 -5.13
N SER A 156 1.83 15.04 -4.32
CA SER A 156 0.61 15.74 -4.77
C SER A 156 0.87 17.19 -5.20
N ASN A 157 2.07 17.72 -4.99
CA ASN A 157 2.38 19.15 -5.13
C ASN A 157 1.29 20.04 -4.50
N ASP A 158 0.86 19.68 -3.29
CA ASP A 158 -0.18 20.37 -2.52
C ASP A 158 0.13 20.21 -1.02
N ALA A 159 0.43 21.35 -0.36
CA ALA A 159 0.82 21.36 1.04
C ALA A 159 -0.32 20.94 2.01
N ALA A 160 -1.57 20.96 1.57
CA ALA A 160 -2.70 20.49 2.36
C ALA A 160 -2.79 18.96 2.41
N ILE A 161 -2.06 18.27 1.56
CA ILE A 161 -2.02 16.79 1.52
C ILE A 161 -0.94 16.31 2.49
N THR A 162 -1.34 15.60 3.53
CA THR A 162 -0.45 15.27 4.65
C THR A 162 -0.27 13.78 4.89
N GLN A 163 -1.02 12.91 4.20
CA GLN A 163 -0.96 11.48 4.46
C GLN A 163 -1.36 10.61 3.25
N VAL A 164 -1.14 9.32 3.40
CA VAL A 164 -1.61 8.25 2.52
C VAL A 164 -2.73 7.51 3.26
N PRO A 165 -3.89 7.28 2.64
CA PRO A 165 -4.99 6.56 3.28
C PRO A 165 -4.57 5.16 3.74
N LEU A 166 -5.04 4.75 4.92
CA LEU A 166 -4.78 3.42 5.47
C LEU A 166 -5.33 2.33 4.54
N ASN A 167 -4.58 1.25 4.40
CA ASN A 167 -4.95 0.06 3.62
C ASN A 167 -5.12 0.28 2.10
N CYS A 168 -4.88 1.49 1.59
CA CYS A 168 -4.87 1.77 0.17
C CYS A 168 -3.54 1.31 -0.44
N ALA A 169 -3.51 0.09 -0.98
CA ALA A 169 -2.30 -0.46 -1.59
C ALA A 169 -1.85 0.36 -2.81
N PRO A 170 -0.54 0.46 -3.07
CA PRO A 170 -0.06 1.01 -4.33
C PRO A 170 -0.40 0.09 -5.51
N ALA A 171 -0.40 0.62 -6.74
CA ALA A 171 -0.51 -0.16 -7.96
C ALA A 171 0.60 0.22 -8.95
N LEU A 172 1.09 -0.75 -9.71
CA LEU A 172 2.07 -0.53 -10.77
C LEU A 172 1.39 -0.61 -12.13
N SER A 173 1.82 0.24 -13.07
CA SER A 173 1.46 0.10 -14.49
C SER A 173 1.84 -1.28 -15.03
N ASN A 174 1.23 -1.69 -16.15
CA ASN A 174 1.50 -3.01 -16.74
C ASN A 174 2.98 -3.24 -17.09
N ASP A 175 3.71 -2.18 -17.47
CA ASP A 175 5.14 -2.21 -17.70
C ASP A 175 5.98 -1.98 -16.43
N GLN A 176 5.30 -1.67 -15.30
CA GLN A 176 5.87 -1.36 -13.99
C GLN A 176 6.79 -0.11 -13.95
N SER A 177 6.67 0.78 -14.90
CA SER A 177 7.41 2.05 -14.92
C SER A 177 6.76 3.12 -14.06
N THR A 178 5.44 3.04 -13.86
CA THR A 178 4.64 4.03 -13.10
C THR A 178 4.02 3.39 -11.87
N LEU A 179 4.12 4.10 -10.75
CA LEU A 179 3.50 3.76 -9.47
C LEU A 179 2.31 4.69 -9.22
N TYR A 180 1.12 4.13 -9.01
CA TYR A 180 -0.09 4.87 -8.65
C TYR A 180 -0.37 4.76 -7.16
N PHE A 181 -0.68 5.90 -6.54
CA PHE A 181 -0.94 6.02 -5.11
C PHE A 181 -2.07 7.02 -4.85
N ALA A 182 -2.92 6.73 -3.87
CA ALA A 182 -3.83 7.73 -3.33
C ALA A 182 -3.15 8.53 -2.21
N THR A 183 -3.46 9.82 -2.15
CA THR A 183 -2.99 10.74 -1.10
C THR A 183 -4.14 11.56 -0.56
N SER A 184 -4.09 11.93 0.72
CA SER A 184 -5.20 12.56 1.43
C SER A 184 -4.72 13.70 2.32
N SER A 185 -5.61 14.66 2.58
CA SER A 185 -5.39 15.72 3.56
C SER A 185 -5.59 15.25 5.02
N GLY A 186 -6.08 14.02 5.22
CA GLY A 186 -6.54 13.55 6.53
C GLY A 186 -7.96 14.00 6.89
N SER A 187 -8.55 14.87 6.10
CA SER A 187 -9.99 15.12 6.07
C SER A 187 -10.62 14.33 4.93
N PHE A 188 -11.94 14.19 4.93
CA PHE A 188 -12.63 13.41 3.91
C PHE A 188 -12.51 13.99 2.48
N THR A 189 -12.11 15.24 2.33
CA THR A 189 -12.04 15.95 1.04
C THR A 189 -10.62 16.33 0.66
N GLY A 190 -10.40 16.71 -0.60
CA GLY A 190 -9.12 17.24 -1.07
C GLY A 190 -8.06 16.20 -1.36
N SER A 191 -8.47 15.01 -1.80
CA SER A 191 -7.57 13.88 -2.08
C SER A 191 -7.14 13.82 -3.55
N TYR A 192 -6.02 13.15 -3.80
CA TYR A 192 -5.49 12.94 -5.15
C TYR A 192 -5.18 11.45 -5.39
N LEU A 193 -5.28 11.06 -6.65
CA LEU A 193 -4.53 9.94 -7.18
C LEU A 193 -3.26 10.51 -7.83
N VAL A 194 -2.10 9.96 -7.49
CA VAL A 194 -0.80 10.41 -8.00
C VAL A 194 -0.13 9.31 -8.80
N ALA A 195 0.60 9.67 -9.83
CA ALA A 195 1.47 8.80 -10.61
C ALA A 195 2.92 9.23 -10.39
N LEU A 196 3.77 8.30 -10.00
CA LEU A 196 5.19 8.49 -9.73
C LEU A 196 6.01 7.57 -10.64
N ASP A 197 7.21 7.98 -11.01
CA ASP A 197 8.20 7.05 -11.53
C ASP A 197 8.50 5.97 -10.46
N SER A 198 8.33 4.71 -10.80
CA SER A 198 8.41 3.61 -9.82
C SER A 198 9.80 3.38 -9.24
N ARG A 199 10.85 3.87 -9.90
CA ARG A 199 12.25 3.69 -9.49
C ARG A 199 12.76 4.84 -8.65
N THR A 200 12.39 6.07 -9.01
CA THR A 200 12.91 7.29 -8.41
C THR A 200 11.93 7.97 -7.47
N LEU A 201 10.64 7.59 -7.51
CA LEU A 201 9.51 8.24 -6.88
C LEU A 201 9.30 9.69 -7.35
N ALA A 202 9.89 10.10 -8.48
CA ALA A 202 9.66 11.42 -9.06
C ALA A 202 8.19 11.55 -9.50
N PRO A 203 7.49 12.66 -9.16
CA PRO A 203 6.12 12.89 -9.60
C PRO A 203 6.03 13.00 -11.13
N LEU A 204 5.12 12.24 -11.73
CA LEU A 204 4.82 12.27 -13.17
C LEU A 204 3.53 13.04 -13.44
N SER A 205 2.46 12.65 -12.75
CA SER A 205 1.16 13.31 -12.87
C SER A 205 0.32 13.11 -11.61
N ARG A 206 -0.79 13.84 -11.55
CA ARG A 206 -1.78 13.71 -10.47
C ARG A 206 -3.14 14.13 -10.96
N VAL A 207 -4.19 13.60 -10.37
CA VAL A 207 -5.56 14.03 -10.57
C VAL A 207 -6.25 14.23 -9.22
N ARG A 208 -6.92 15.38 -9.06
CA ARG A 208 -7.77 15.62 -7.91
C ARG A 208 -9.03 14.78 -8.03
N LEU A 209 -9.35 14.03 -6.97
CA LEU A 209 -10.50 13.14 -6.96
C LEU A 209 -11.78 13.95 -6.83
N LYS A 210 -12.65 13.85 -7.84
CA LYS A 210 -13.91 14.59 -7.93
C LYS A 210 -15.10 13.64 -7.88
N ASP A 211 -16.22 14.13 -7.33
CA ASP A 211 -17.48 13.41 -7.39
C ASP A 211 -17.95 13.29 -8.84
N ALA A 212 -18.36 12.09 -9.24
CA ALA A 212 -18.70 11.80 -10.63
C ALA A 212 -20.02 12.44 -11.08
N ALA A 213 -20.98 12.59 -10.17
CA ALA A 213 -22.26 13.24 -10.46
C ALA A 213 -22.20 14.76 -10.27
N THR A 214 -21.33 15.23 -9.39
CA THR A 214 -21.18 16.65 -9.04
C THR A 214 -19.71 17.07 -9.10
N PRO A 215 -19.10 17.20 -10.30
CA PRO A 215 -17.65 17.43 -10.47
C PRO A 215 -17.13 18.74 -9.85
N GLY A 216 -18.01 19.65 -9.44
CA GLY A 216 -17.65 20.82 -8.62
C GLY A 216 -17.19 20.44 -7.21
N ASN A 217 -17.64 19.31 -6.68
CA ASN A 217 -17.28 18.82 -5.37
C ASN A 217 -16.05 17.89 -5.47
N ASP A 218 -15.24 17.87 -4.40
CA ASP A 218 -14.26 16.81 -4.22
C ASP A 218 -15.00 15.53 -3.82
N ALA A 219 -14.60 14.39 -4.38
CA ALA A 219 -15.02 13.10 -3.88
C ALA A 219 -14.48 12.89 -2.45
N LEU A 220 -15.19 12.10 -1.66
CA LEU A 220 -14.75 11.78 -0.31
C LEU A 220 -13.80 10.58 -0.35
N LEU A 221 -12.66 10.72 0.31
CA LEU A 221 -11.73 9.63 0.53
C LEU A 221 -11.50 9.49 2.04
N PRO A 222 -12.18 8.54 2.70
CA PRO A 222 -11.97 8.28 4.12
C PRO A 222 -10.50 7.93 4.40
N ASP A 223 -10.01 8.31 5.57
CA ASP A 223 -8.64 7.96 6.01
C ASP A 223 -8.42 6.44 6.07
N LEU A 224 -9.47 5.70 6.30
CA LEU A 224 -9.51 4.23 6.27
C LEU A 224 -9.90 3.69 4.89
N GLY A 225 -9.45 4.33 3.82
CA GLY A 225 -9.70 3.88 2.46
C GLY A 225 -9.32 2.42 2.28
N THR A 226 -10.29 1.60 1.90
CA THR A 226 -10.06 0.17 1.62
C THR A 226 -9.85 -0.10 0.14
N SER A 227 -10.33 0.82 -0.71
CA SER A 227 -10.09 0.76 -2.15
C SER A 227 -8.63 1.02 -2.49
N SER A 228 -8.12 0.29 -3.45
CA SER A 228 -6.77 0.46 -4.01
C SER A 228 -6.88 0.74 -5.51
N PRO A 229 -5.96 1.50 -6.11
CA PRO A 229 -5.92 1.65 -7.56
C PRO A 229 -5.80 0.29 -8.24
N THR A 230 -6.49 0.12 -9.36
CA THR A 230 -6.40 -1.07 -10.20
C THR A 230 -6.09 -0.67 -11.62
N ILE A 231 -5.16 -1.38 -12.26
CA ILE A 231 -4.74 -1.10 -13.63
C ILE A 231 -5.40 -2.10 -14.57
N GLY A 232 -6.10 -1.57 -15.57
CA GLY A 232 -6.70 -2.37 -16.62
C GLY A 232 -5.67 -2.95 -17.59
N PRO A 233 -6.06 -3.95 -18.41
CA PRO A 233 -5.18 -4.50 -19.44
C PRO A 233 -4.75 -3.49 -20.50
N ASP A 234 -5.55 -2.44 -20.70
CA ASP A 234 -5.30 -1.30 -21.56
C ASP A 234 -4.40 -0.23 -20.95
N GLY A 235 -4.05 -0.38 -19.68
CA GLY A 235 -3.26 0.57 -18.91
C GLY A 235 -4.07 1.64 -18.19
N ASP A 236 -5.38 1.66 -18.34
CA ASP A 236 -6.25 2.60 -17.65
C ASP A 236 -6.28 2.33 -16.14
N VAL A 237 -6.53 3.39 -15.36
CA VAL A 237 -6.49 3.37 -13.91
C VAL A 237 -7.90 3.52 -13.34
N TYR A 238 -8.28 2.61 -12.47
CA TYR A 238 -9.57 2.59 -11.77
C TYR A 238 -9.35 2.81 -10.29
N PHE A 239 -10.17 3.68 -9.67
CA PHE A 239 -10.05 3.96 -8.24
C PHE A 239 -11.40 4.29 -7.62
N GLY A 240 -11.73 3.62 -6.51
CA GLY A 240 -12.96 3.82 -5.76
C GLY A 240 -12.91 5.05 -4.86
N VAL A 241 -13.98 5.84 -4.85
CA VAL A 241 -14.18 7.00 -3.96
C VAL A 241 -15.61 7.05 -3.45
N LEU A 242 -15.82 7.61 -2.27
CA LEU A 242 -17.15 7.84 -1.75
C LEU A 242 -17.74 9.11 -2.38
N GLU A 243 -19.05 9.12 -2.59
CA GLU A 243 -19.78 10.24 -3.21
C GLU A 243 -19.80 11.50 -2.35
N SER A 244 -19.97 12.65 -3.00
CA SER A 244 -20.10 13.97 -2.36
C SER A 244 -21.24 14.81 -2.99
N PRO A 245 -22.29 15.20 -2.21
CA PRO A 245 -22.41 15.07 -0.75
C PRO A 245 -22.60 13.62 -0.29
N PHE A 246 -22.18 13.34 0.94
CA PHE A 246 -22.37 12.03 1.57
C PHE A 246 -23.82 11.55 1.45
N GLY A 247 -24.03 10.33 0.96
CA GLY A 247 -25.34 9.71 0.75
C GLY A 247 -26.01 10.07 -0.58
N SER A 248 -25.43 10.94 -1.42
CA SER A 248 -26.04 11.35 -2.71
C SER A 248 -26.14 10.20 -3.72
N ASN A 249 -25.33 9.17 -3.59
CA ASN A 249 -25.38 7.93 -4.38
C ASN A 249 -25.70 6.70 -3.50
N ASN A 250 -26.48 6.87 -2.44
CA ASN A 250 -26.88 5.81 -1.51
C ASN A 250 -25.69 5.06 -0.86
N LEU A 251 -24.61 5.74 -0.57
CA LEU A 251 -23.38 5.21 0.02
C LEU A 251 -22.68 4.15 -0.86
N ARG A 252 -22.94 4.14 -2.14
CA ARG A 252 -22.27 3.24 -3.10
C ARG A 252 -20.96 3.79 -3.61
N GLY A 253 -20.77 5.13 -3.51
CA GLY A 253 -19.64 5.83 -4.08
C GLY A 253 -19.53 5.70 -5.59
N TRP A 254 -18.35 5.93 -6.10
CA TRP A 254 -18.03 5.89 -7.51
C TRP A 254 -16.76 5.09 -7.74
N LEU A 255 -16.71 4.32 -8.81
CA LEU A 255 -15.47 3.83 -9.39
C LEU A 255 -15.03 4.83 -10.46
N LEU A 256 -14.06 5.65 -10.14
CA LEU A 256 -13.47 6.59 -11.10
C LEU A 256 -12.58 5.87 -12.10
N HIS A 257 -12.51 6.38 -13.31
CA HIS A 257 -11.80 5.79 -14.43
C HIS A 257 -10.96 6.86 -15.13
N PHE A 258 -9.67 6.64 -15.23
CA PHE A 258 -8.69 7.55 -15.81
C PHE A 258 -7.84 6.85 -16.86
N ASP A 259 -7.25 7.63 -17.76
CA ASP A 259 -6.16 7.15 -18.60
C ASP A 259 -4.87 6.91 -17.76
N ALA A 260 -3.89 6.22 -18.32
CA ALA A 260 -2.64 5.90 -17.64
C ALA A 260 -1.85 7.15 -17.17
N ALA A 261 -2.01 8.28 -17.84
CA ALA A 261 -1.34 9.53 -17.48
C ALA A 261 -2.11 10.35 -16.41
N LEU A 262 -3.29 9.89 -15.98
CA LEU A 262 -4.21 10.61 -15.10
C LEU A 262 -4.64 11.98 -15.66
N SER A 263 -4.58 12.14 -16.98
CA SER A 263 -4.87 13.42 -17.66
C SER A 263 -6.31 13.52 -18.15
N GLN A 264 -6.96 12.38 -18.37
CA GLN A 264 -8.34 12.30 -18.82
C GLN A 264 -9.17 11.48 -17.86
N THR A 265 -10.29 12.07 -17.40
CA THR A 265 -11.31 11.33 -16.69
C THR A 265 -12.24 10.67 -17.72
N LYS A 266 -12.38 9.36 -17.64
CA LYS A 266 -13.29 8.55 -18.46
C LYS A 266 -14.61 8.31 -17.75
N ILE A 267 -15.53 7.59 -18.37
CA ILE A 267 -16.87 7.31 -17.80
C ILE A 267 -16.72 6.48 -16.51
N PRO A 268 -17.19 6.98 -15.36
CA PRO A 268 -17.11 6.26 -14.10
C PRO A 268 -18.25 5.21 -14.00
N ALA A 269 -18.08 4.25 -13.08
CA ALA A 269 -19.16 3.38 -12.64
C ALA A 269 -19.80 3.92 -11.35
N ALA A 270 -21.10 3.62 -11.17
CA ALA A 270 -21.89 4.14 -10.05
C ALA A 270 -21.82 3.27 -8.79
N PHE A 271 -20.68 2.64 -8.53
CA PHE A 271 -20.43 1.79 -7.37
C PHE A 271 -18.93 1.53 -7.19
N GLY A 272 -18.44 1.43 -5.94
CA GLY A 272 -17.12 0.86 -5.66
C GLY A 272 -16.19 1.70 -4.79
N TRP A 273 -16.68 2.42 -3.78
CA TRP A 273 -15.82 3.32 -2.99
C TRP A 273 -14.88 2.58 -2.02
N ASP A 274 -15.26 1.43 -1.50
CA ASP A 274 -14.50 0.67 -0.48
C ASP A 274 -14.00 -0.68 -0.97
N ASP A 275 -14.26 -1.00 -2.23
CA ASP A 275 -13.83 -2.25 -2.86
C ASP A 275 -12.75 -2.02 -3.90
N THR A 276 -11.76 -2.90 -3.92
CA THR A 276 -10.78 -2.96 -5.01
C THR A 276 -11.33 -3.84 -6.13
N VAL A 277 -11.53 -3.25 -7.30
CA VAL A 277 -12.17 -3.93 -8.42
C VAL A 277 -11.23 -4.90 -9.14
N SER A 278 -11.83 -5.90 -9.80
CA SER A 278 -11.14 -6.75 -10.78
C SER A 278 -11.61 -6.38 -12.18
N ILE A 279 -10.66 -6.11 -13.07
CA ILE A 279 -10.95 -5.74 -14.46
C ILE A 279 -10.85 -6.97 -15.36
N VAL A 280 -11.93 -7.29 -16.06
CA VAL A 280 -11.99 -8.40 -17.02
C VAL A 280 -12.18 -7.84 -18.43
N PRO A 281 -11.27 -8.13 -19.39
CA PRO A 281 -11.45 -7.71 -20.78
C PRO A 281 -12.75 -8.24 -21.38
N ALA A 282 -13.44 -7.41 -22.16
CA ALA A 282 -14.71 -7.75 -22.78
C ALA A 282 -14.64 -8.97 -23.73
N GLU A 283 -13.46 -9.21 -24.30
CA GLU A 283 -13.21 -10.34 -25.20
C GLU A 283 -13.11 -11.70 -24.47
N LYS A 284 -13.08 -11.68 -23.15
CA LYS A 284 -13.08 -12.89 -22.32
C LYS A 284 -14.34 -12.92 -21.44
N PRO A 285 -15.55 -13.05 -22.04
CA PRO A 285 -16.75 -13.21 -21.23
C PRO A 285 -16.59 -14.44 -20.34
N ALA A 286 -17.12 -14.34 -19.13
CA ALA A 286 -17.14 -15.48 -18.22
C ALA A 286 -17.73 -16.69 -18.96
N ARG A 287 -17.06 -17.82 -18.97
CA ARG A 287 -17.66 -19.07 -19.45
C ARG A 287 -18.78 -19.41 -18.47
N PRO A 288 -19.97 -19.75 -19.00
CA PRO A 288 -21.10 -20.15 -18.16
C PRO A 288 -20.78 -21.36 -17.30
#